data_61989ef2e298abef626e7776629ddfc3
#
_entry.id   61989ef2e298abef626e7776629ddfc3
#
_cell.length_a   1.000
_cell.length_b   1.000
_cell.length_c   1.000
_cell.angle_alpha   90.00
_cell.angle_beta   90.00
_cell.angle_gamma   90.00
#
_symmetry.space_group_name_H-M   'P 1'
#
loop_
_entity.id
_entity.type
_entity.pdbx_description
1 polymer ?
#
loop_
_entity_poly.entity_id
_entity_poly.type
_entity_poly.pdbx_seq_one_letter_code
_entity_poly.pdbx_strand_id
1 'polypeptide(L)'
;LEGLERAYQLRQAKELLEKGVRLADKNRIDIRGTLTCGRDVFIDVGCVFEGDVVLGDKVVVGPYCVIKNTKIGSGTVIDAYSHFDQALVGEIVKIGPFARLRPGTALSDEVHIGNFVEIKKSDIGKGSKVNHLTYIGDTTMGSGVNIGAGTITCNYDGANKFRTVIEDDCFIGSDTQLVAPIKVGKGATVGAGTTVTK
;
A
#
# COMPACT_ATOMS: atom_id res chain seq x y z
N LEU A 1 -23.29 24.41 6.72
CA LEU A 1 -22.44 23.56 5.88
C LEU A 1 -22.24 22.17 6.50
N GLU A 2 -21.80 22.06 7.75
CA GLU A 2 -21.56 20.77 8.45
C GLU A 2 -22.77 19.82 8.38
N GLY A 3 -23.98 20.31 8.69
CA GLY A 3 -25.18 19.47 8.65
C GLY A 3 -25.53 18.96 7.25
N LEU A 4 -25.28 19.74 6.20
CA LEU A 4 -25.52 19.32 4.83
C LEU A 4 -24.50 18.27 4.39
N GLU A 5 -23.24 18.48 4.73
CA GLU A 5 -22.19 17.51 4.44
C GLU A 5 -22.45 16.17 5.12
N ARG A 6 -22.81 16.18 6.40
CA ARG A 6 -23.15 14.96 7.14
C ARG A 6 -24.38 14.25 6.56
N ALA A 7 -25.41 14.98 6.15
CA ALA A 7 -26.57 14.40 5.49
C ALA A 7 -26.20 13.72 4.15
N TYR A 8 -25.29 14.33 3.39
CA TYR A 8 -24.80 13.76 2.15
C TYR A 8 -23.99 12.48 2.39
N GLN A 9 -23.06 12.49 3.33
CA GLN A 9 -22.24 11.32 3.70
C GLN A 9 -23.10 10.17 4.22
N LEU A 10 -24.12 10.45 5.03
CA LEU A 10 -25.09 9.43 5.49
C LEU A 10 -25.86 8.81 4.33
N ARG A 11 -26.22 9.58 3.30
CA ARG A 11 -26.85 9.05 2.11
C ARG A 11 -25.91 8.10 1.36
N GLN A 12 -24.65 8.51 1.13
CA GLN A 12 -23.64 7.66 0.51
C GLN A 12 -23.42 6.35 1.28
N ALA A 13 -23.34 6.42 2.62
CA ALA A 13 -23.19 5.24 3.47
C ALA A 13 -24.39 4.29 3.35
N LYS A 14 -25.63 4.83 3.29
CA LYS A 14 -26.84 4.02 3.07
C LYS A 14 -26.82 3.33 1.70
N GLU A 15 -26.45 4.05 0.64
CA GLU A 15 -26.30 3.48 -0.71
C GLU A 15 -25.29 2.33 -0.75
N LEU A 16 -24.19 2.41 0.00
CA LEU A 16 -23.22 1.32 0.13
C LEU A 16 -23.82 0.11 0.85
N LEU A 17 -24.54 0.34 1.96
CA LEU A 17 -25.24 -0.73 2.70
C LEU A 17 -26.27 -1.45 1.83
N GLU A 18 -27.06 -0.71 1.04
CA GLU A 18 -28.05 -1.26 0.09
C GLU A 18 -27.38 -2.11 -1.01
N LYS A 19 -26.14 -1.78 -1.40
CA LYS A 19 -25.32 -2.56 -2.33
C LYS A 19 -24.60 -3.75 -1.67
N GLY A 20 -24.82 -3.99 -0.38
CA GLY A 20 -24.25 -5.13 0.35
C GLY A 20 -22.86 -4.90 0.95
N VAL A 21 -22.36 -3.66 0.96
CA VAL A 21 -21.13 -3.32 1.70
C VAL A 21 -21.41 -3.35 3.20
N ARG A 22 -20.53 -3.94 3.97
CA ARG A 22 -20.63 -3.98 5.42
C ARG A 22 -19.85 -2.81 6.01
N LEU A 23 -20.53 -1.92 6.74
CA LEU A 23 -19.94 -0.80 7.45
C LEU A 23 -20.00 -1.07 8.96
N ALA A 24 -18.90 -0.92 9.68
CA ALA A 24 -18.89 -1.04 11.14
C ALA A 24 -19.75 0.06 11.80
N ASP A 25 -19.71 1.28 11.26
CA ASP A 25 -20.57 2.38 11.65
C ASP A 25 -20.79 3.34 10.47
N LYS A 26 -22.03 3.45 10.00
CA LYS A 26 -22.42 4.35 8.90
C LYS A 26 -22.22 5.84 9.20
N ASN A 27 -22.07 6.21 10.47
CA ASN A 27 -21.86 7.60 10.88
C ASN A 27 -20.36 7.97 10.93
N ARG A 28 -19.48 7.01 10.76
CA ARG A 28 -18.03 7.17 10.91
C ARG A 28 -17.26 6.79 9.66
N ILE A 29 -17.78 7.16 8.49
CA ILE A 29 -17.15 7.03 7.19
C ILE A 29 -17.29 8.35 6.45
N ASP A 30 -16.22 8.79 5.79
CA ASP A 30 -16.22 10.01 4.98
C ASP A 30 -15.82 9.66 3.53
N ILE A 31 -16.72 9.98 2.59
CA ILE A 31 -16.49 9.79 1.16
C ILE A 31 -16.47 11.15 0.48
N ARG A 32 -15.30 11.54 0.00
CA ARG A 32 -15.04 12.83 -0.66
C ARG A 32 -14.69 12.60 -2.13
N GLY A 33 -15.63 12.05 -2.87
CA GLY A 33 -15.48 11.64 -4.26
C GLY A 33 -16.35 10.44 -4.58
N THR A 34 -15.82 9.47 -5.34
CA THR A 34 -16.50 8.22 -5.68
C THR A 34 -15.87 7.04 -4.97
N LEU A 35 -16.70 6.20 -4.37
CA LEU A 35 -16.29 4.90 -3.82
C LEU A 35 -17.09 3.80 -4.49
N THR A 36 -16.41 2.97 -5.27
CA THR A 36 -16.99 1.78 -5.89
C THR A 36 -16.51 0.54 -5.17
N CYS A 37 -17.43 -0.30 -4.73
CA CYS A 37 -17.13 -1.53 -4.02
C CYS A 37 -17.66 -2.75 -4.77
N GLY A 38 -16.87 -3.82 -4.77
CA GLY A 38 -17.30 -5.16 -5.13
C GLY A 38 -18.17 -5.80 -4.05
N ARG A 39 -18.34 -7.12 -4.13
CA ARG A 39 -19.15 -7.89 -3.18
C ARG A 39 -18.38 -8.18 -1.89
N ASP A 40 -19.11 -8.31 -0.78
CA ASP A 40 -18.57 -8.71 0.53
C ASP A 40 -17.46 -7.79 1.08
N VAL A 41 -17.43 -6.53 0.66
CA VAL A 41 -16.48 -5.54 1.19
C VAL A 41 -16.85 -5.19 2.63
N PHE A 42 -15.85 -5.08 3.50
CA PHE A 42 -16.00 -4.56 4.86
C PHE A 42 -15.18 -3.29 5.06
N ILE A 43 -15.77 -2.27 5.65
CA ILE A 43 -15.10 -1.01 5.98
C ILE A 43 -15.33 -0.68 7.46
N ASP A 44 -14.23 -0.53 8.19
CA ASP A 44 -14.25 -0.18 9.61
C ASP A 44 -14.39 1.34 9.82
N VAL A 45 -14.42 1.75 11.08
CA VAL A 45 -14.71 3.12 11.51
C VAL A 45 -13.61 4.11 11.16
N GLY A 46 -13.99 5.36 10.90
CA GLY A 46 -13.06 6.47 10.75
C GLY A 46 -12.27 6.47 9.43
N CYS A 47 -12.71 5.68 8.46
CA CYS A 47 -12.08 5.66 7.14
C CYS A 47 -12.49 6.87 6.30
N VAL A 48 -11.52 7.42 5.55
CA VAL A 48 -11.70 8.54 4.63
C VAL A 48 -11.33 8.09 3.21
N PHE A 49 -12.26 8.26 2.27
CA PHE A 49 -12.04 7.97 0.85
C PHE A 49 -12.10 9.27 0.06
N GLU A 50 -11.04 9.56 -0.71
CA GLU A 50 -10.93 10.80 -1.49
C GLU A 50 -10.71 10.52 -2.98
N GLY A 51 -11.33 11.33 -3.85
CA GLY A 51 -11.25 11.17 -5.31
C GLY A 51 -11.89 9.85 -5.76
N ASP A 52 -11.27 9.16 -6.69
CA ASP A 52 -11.80 7.92 -7.26
C ASP A 52 -11.16 6.70 -6.58
N VAL A 53 -11.95 5.98 -5.79
CA VAL A 53 -11.52 4.76 -5.08
C VAL A 53 -12.33 3.56 -5.55
N VAL A 54 -11.64 2.48 -5.88
CA VAL A 54 -12.24 1.20 -6.28
C VAL A 54 -11.74 0.10 -5.36
N LEU A 55 -12.65 -0.59 -4.71
CA LEU A 55 -12.39 -1.78 -3.89
C LEU A 55 -12.97 -3.02 -4.57
N GLY A 56 -12.15 -4.04 -4.83
CA GLY A 56 -12.58 -5.33 -5.37
C GLY A 56 -13.43 -6.13 -4.39
N ASP A 57 -13.82 -7.33 -4.80
CA ASP A 57 -14.60 -8.25 -3.97
C ASP A 57 -13.83 -8.63 -2.69
N LYS A 58 -14.51 -8.75 -1.56
CA LYS A 58 -13.95 -9.22 -0.27
C LYS A 58 -12.78 -8.38 0.28
N VAL A 59 -12.64 -7.13 -0.16
CA VAL A 59 -11.68 -6.22 0.44
C VAL A 59 -12.10 -5.88 1.86
N VAL A 60 -11.13 -5.89 2.77
CA VAL A 60 -11.31 -5.49 4.17
C VAL A 60 -10.48 -4.25 4.43
N VAL A 61 -11.13 -3.18 4.90
CA VAL A 61 -10.47 -1.93 5.28
C VAL A 61 -10.60 -1.75 6.79
N GLY A 62 -9.47 -1.81 7.49
CA GLY A 62 -9.37 -1.58 8.93
C GLY A 62 -9.58 -0.11 9.29
N PRO A 63 -9.68 0.20 10.59
CA PRO A 63 -10.09 1.52 11.05
C PRO A 63 -9.06 2.61 10.75
N TYR A 64 -9.56 3.85 10.58
CA TYR A 64 -8.76 5.07 10.40
C TYR A 64 -7.80 5.04 9.20
N CYS A 65 -8.17 4.34 8.15
CA CYS A 65 -7.44 4.38 6.89
C CYS A 65 -7.84 5.60 6.05
N VAL A 66 -6.86 6.19 5.34
CA VAL A 66 -7.09 7.25 4.34
C VAL A 66 -6.69 6.72 2.98
N ILE A 67 -7.64 6.66 2.05
CA ILE A 67 -7.43 6.06 0.73
C ILE A 67 -7.85 7.06 -0.35
N LYS A 68 -6.88 7.44 -1.20
CA LYS A 68 -7.10 8.47 -2.21
C LYS A 68 -6.71 7.99 -3.60
N ASN A 69 -7.60 8.20 -4.59
CA ASN A 69 -7.36 7.89 -6.01
C ASN A 69 -6.70 6.52 -6.24
N THR A 70 -7.20 5.47 -5.59
CA THR A 70 -6.53 4.17 -5.47
C THR A 70 -7.45 3.05 -5.92
N LYS A 71 -6.89 2.06 -6.62
CA LYS A 71 -7.59 0.82 -6.97
C LYS A 71 -7.00 -0.34 -6.19
N ILE A 72 -7.87 -1.15 -5.57
CA ILE A 72 -7.50 -2.26 -4.69
C ILE A 72 -8.18 -3.54 -5.18
N GLY A 73 -7.37 -4.55 -5.48
CA GLY A 73 -7.80 -5.85 -5.95
C GLY A 73 -8.50 -6.69 -4.89
N SER A 74 -9.20 -7.72 -5.37
CA SER A 74 -10.06 -8.57 -4.54
C SER A 74 -9.29 -9.31 -3.45
N GLY A 75 -9.93 -9.54 -2.29
CA GLY A 75 -9.37 -10.28 -1.17
C GLY A 75 -8.25 -9.58 -0.42
N THR A 76 -7.96 -8.32 -0.74
CA THR A 76 -6.93 -7.53 -0.07
C THR A 76 -7.40 -7.08 1.32
N VAL A 77 -6.49 -7.15 2.29
CA VAL A 77 -6.70 -6.72 3.67
C VAL A 77 -5.80 -5.54 3.99
N ILE A 78 -6.42 -4.47 4.46
CA ILE A 78 -5.73 -3.22 4.86
C ILE A 78 -5.93 -3.05 6.35
N ASP A 79 -4.84 -3.08 7.10
CA ASP A 79 -4.86 -2.87 8.54
C ASP A 79 -4.86 -1.37 8.90
N ALA A 80 -5.20 -1.10 10.14
CA ALA A 80 -5.48 0.23 10.68
C ALA A 80 -4.40 1.29 10.38
N TYR A 81 -4.82 2.55 10.28
CA TYR A 81 -3.95 3.73 10.15
C TYR A 81 -3.06 3.73 8.90
N SER A 82 -3.45 3.04 7.85
CA SER A 82 -2.72 3.03 6.58
C SER A 82 -3.18 4.16 5.65
N HIS A 83 -2.25 4.73 4.88
CA HIS A 83 -2.50 5.87 4.01
C HIS A 83 -2.07 5.59 2.57
N PHE A 84 -3.00 5.69 1.62
CA PHE A 84 -2.77 5.45 0.20
C PHE A 84 -3.10 6.68 -0.64
N ASP A 85 -2.23 7.00 -1.57
CA ASP A 85 -2.45 8.06 -2.55
C ASP A 85 -1.97 7.60 -3.93
N GLN A 86 -2.88 7.57 -4.91
CA GLN A 86 -2.61 7.21 -6.31
C GLN A 86 -1.82 5.90 -6.44
N ALA A 87 -2.28 4.85 -5.75
CA ALA A 87 -1.69 3.52 -5.76
C ALA A 87 -2.53 2.53 -6.57
N LEU A 88 -1.87 1.52 -7.12
CA LEU A 88 -2.49 0.33 -7.70
C LEU A 88 -2.14 -0.87 -6.83
N VAL A 89 -3.13 -1.58 -6.34
CA VAL A 89 -2.95 -2.74 -5.47
C VAL A 89 -3.62 -3.96 -6.09
N GLY A 90 -2.85 -5.03 -6.24
CA GLY A 90 -3.31 -6.32 -6.77
C GLY A 90 -4.24 -7.06 -5.81
N GLU A 91 -4.43 -8.34 -6.07
CA GLU A 91 -5.32 -9.21 -5.31
C GLU A 91 -4.59 -9.89 -4.14
N ILE A 92 -5.34 -10.20 -3.07
CA ILE A 92 -4.86 -10.98 -1.90
C ILE A 92 -3.63 -10.32 -1.24
N VAL A 93 -3.52 -9.01 -1.35
CA VAL A 93 -2.43 -8.22 -0.74
C VAL A 93 -2.74 -7.97 0.74
N LYS A 94 -1.70 -7.94 1.58
CA LYS A 94 -1.81 -7.54 3.00
C LYS A 94 -1.03 -6.27 3.23
N ILE A 95 -1.66 -5.25 3.82
CA ILE A 95 -1.03 -3.94 4.00
C ILE A 95 -1.30 -3.39 5.40
N GLY A 96 -0.23 -2.96 6.06
CA GLY A 96 -0.32 -2.27 7.35
C GLY A 96 0.04 -3.15 8.56
N PRO A 97 -0.30 -2.66 9.76
CA PRO A 97 -0.82 -1.31 10.03
C PRO A 97 0.24 -0.20 9.83
N PHE A 98 -0.20 1.08 9.79
CA PHE A 98 0.70 2.23 9.63
C PHE A 98 1.57 2.18 8.36
N ALA A 99 1.05 1.64 7.28
CA ALA A 99 1.72 1.62 5.98
C ALA A 99 1.36 2.86 5.15
N ARG A 100 2.30 3.32 4.34
CA ARG A 100 2.07 4.44 3.44
C ARG A 100 2.42 4.09 2.00
N LEU A 101 1.41 4.09 1.12
CA LEU A 101 1.59 3.97 -0.32
C LEU A 101 1.45 5.35 -0.97
N ARG A 102 2.54 5.82 -1.59
CA ARG A 102 2.60 7.14 -2.24
C ARG A 102 2.36 7.02 -3.75
N PRO A 103 2.14 8.16 -4.43
CA PRO A 103 1.90 8.17 -5.87
C PRO A 103 2.93 7.38 -6.68
N GLY A 104 2.41 6.62 -7.65
CA GLY A 104 3.22 5.76 -8.51
C GLY A 104 3.63 4.43 -7.87
N THR A 105 2.97 4.01 -6.79
CA THR A 105 3.14 2.67 -6.22
C THR A 105 2.23 1.67 -6.93
N ALA A 106 2.81 0.56 -7.38
CA ALA A 106 2.07 -0.60 -7.89
C ALA A 106 2.50 -1.86 -7.13
N LEU A 107 1.54 -2.52 -6.51
CA LEU A 107 1.73 -3.79 -5.83
C LEU A 107 1.05 -4.89 -6.64
N SER A 108 1.79 -5.92 -7.01
CA SER A 108 1.23 -7.14 -7.61
C SER A 108 0.49 -7.98 -6.58
N ASP A 109 -0.10 -9.09 -7.02
CA ASP A 109 -0.87 -9.98 -6.15
C ASP A 109 0.00 -10.59 -5.03
N GLU A 110 -0.63 -10.93 -3.93
CA GLU A 110 -0.03 -11.63 -2.79
C GLU A 110 1.15 -10.90 -2.12
N VAL A 111 1.36 -9.61 -2.44
CA VAL A 111 2.38 -8.79 -1.78
C VAL A 111 2.02 -8.55 -0.32
N HIS A 112 3.03 -8.49 0.54
CA HIS A 112 2.86 -8.16 1.95
C HIS A 112 3.67 -6.92 2.31
N ILE A 113 2.98 -5.84 2.66
CA ILE A 113 3.55 -4.59 3.16
C ILE A 113 3.17 -4.47 4.64
N GLY A 114 4.14 -4.51 5.52
CA GLY A 114 3.88 -4.48 6.96
C GLY A 114 3.94 -3.07 7.56
N ASN A 115 4.18 -3.01 8.87
CA ASN A 115 4.07 -1.79 9.64
C ASN A 115 5.25 -0.83 9.46
N PHE A 116 4.95 0.46 9.44
CA PHE A 116 5.91 1.56 9.27
C PHE A 116 6.72 1.42 7.97
N VAL A 117 6.06 0.98 6.92
CA VAL A 117 6.65 0.87 5.58
C VAL A 117 6.12 1.98 4.70
N GLU A 118 7.02 2.67 4.00
CA GLU A 118 6.65 3.66 2.97
C GLU A 118 7.13 3.17 1.60
N ILE A 119 6.21 3.13 0.63
CA ILE A 119 6.50 2.80 -0.78
C ILE A 119 6.18 4.00 -1.66
N LYS A 120 7.08 4.34 -2.59
CA LYS A 120 6.93 5.48 -3.50
C LYS A 120 7.47 5.18 -4.88
N LYS A 121 6.70 5.48 -5.94
CA LYS A 121 7.13 5.30 -7.35
C LYS A 121 7.84 3.97 -7.59
N SER A 122 7.22 2.89 -7.13
CA SER A 122 7.85 1.56 -7.14
C SER A 122 6.86 0.49 -7.55
N ASP A 123 7.37 -0.47 -8.31
CA ASP A 123 6.65 -1.65 -8.75
C ASP A 123 7.14 -2.83 -7.89
N ILE A 124 6.24 -3.47 -7.16
CA ILE A 124 6.54 -4.60 -6.26
C ILE A 124 5.93 -5.86 -6.84
N GLY A 125 6.77 -6.83 -7.19
CA GLY A 125 6.38 -8.08 -7.81
C GLY A 125 5.66 -9.05 -6.88
N LYS A 126 4.96 -10.01 -7.49
CA LYS A 126 4.06 -10.96 -6.84
C LYS A 126 4.73 -11.69 -5.65
N GLY A 127 4.01 -11.78 -4.54
CA GLY A 127 4.42 -12.53 -3.34
C GLY A 127 5.62 -11.94 -2.58
N SER A 128 6.11 -10.76 -2.98
CA SER A 128 7.21 -10.08 -2.28
C SER A 128 6.77 -9.49 -0.95
N LYS A 129 7.72 -9.40 -0.01
CA LYS A 129 7.45 -9.01 1.39
C LYS A 129 8.35 -7.85 1.81
N VAL A 130 7.73 -6.79 2.30
CA VAL A 130 8.37 -5.61 2.88
C VAL A 130 7.66 -5.32 4.20
N ASN A 131 8.15 -5.88 5.31
CA ASN A 131 7.30 -6.04 6.48
C ASN A 131 7.55 -5.02 7.61
N HIS A 132 8.73 -4.38 7.72
CA HIS A 132 9.04 -3.61 8.91
C HIS A 132 9.94 -2.42 8.65
N LEU A 133 9.53 -1.20 9.10
CA LEU A 133 10.40 -0.03 9.26
C LEU A 133 11.24 0.29 8.00
N THR A 134 10.65 0.24 6.81
CA THR A 134 11.38 0.22 5.54
C THR A 134 10.92 1.35 4.61
N TYR A 135 11.87 1.95 3.89
CA TYR A 135 11.57 2.86 2.78
C TYR A 135 11.98 2.25 1.45
N ILE A 136 11.01 2.11 0.54
CA ILE A 136 11.23 1.66 -0.85
C ILE A 136 10.79 2.78 -1.79
N GLY A 137 11.75 3.43 -2.43
CA GLY A 137 11.51 4.52 -3.36
C GLY A 137 12.19 4.32 -4.71
N ASP A 138 11.51 4.70 -5.79
CA ASP A 138 12.00 4.64 -7.17
C ASP A 138 12.60 3.25 -7.52
N THR A 139 11.87 2.17 -7.17
CA THR A 139 12.35 0.78 -7.23
C THR A 139 11.52 -0.08 -8.18
N THR A 140 12.17 -0.98 -8.91
CA THR A 140 11.52 -2.13 -9.55
C THR A 140 11.96 -3.38 -8.78
N MET A 141 10.99 -4.06 -8.19
CA MET A 141 11.21 -5.28 -7.41
C MET A 141 10.50 -6.46 -8.08
N GLY A 142 11.23 -7.54 -8.30
CA GLY A 142 10.73 -8.80 -8.82
C GLY A 142 9.79 -9.52 -7.85
N SER A 143 9.43 -10.74 -8.23
CA SER A 143 8.56 -11.62 -7.44
C SER A 143 9.34 -12.39 -6.37
N GLY A 144 8.68 -12.76 -5.26
CA GLY A 144 9.27 -13.60 -4.22
C GLY A 144 10.42 -12.97 -3.44
N VAL A 145 10.58 -11.65 -3.52
CA VAL A 145 11.63 -10.91 -2.81
C VAL A 145 11.27 -10.74 -1.34
N ASN A 146 12.25 -10.94 -0.46
CA ASN A 146 12.10 -10.63 0.97
C ASN A 146 13.00 -9.47 1.36
N ILE A 147 12.40 -8.40 1.87
CA ILE A 147 13.11 -7.21 2.37
C ILE A 147 13.14 -7.26 3.91
N GLY A 148 14.33 -7.26 4.48
CA GLY A 148 14.57 -7.22 5.91
C GLY A 148 14.20 -5.87 6.54
N ALA A 149 13.94 -5.88 7.83
CA ALA A 149 13.56 -4.69 8.60
C ALA A 149 14.62 -3.59 8.52
N GLY A 150 14.20 -2.34 8.40
CA GLY A 150 15.11 -1.19 8.35
C GLY A 150 15.84 -0.99 7.03
N THR A 151 15.49 -1.75 5.99
CA THR A 151 16.09 -1.57 4.65
C THR A 151 15.66 -0.23 4.04
N ILE A 152 16.61 0.46 3.42
CA ILE A 152 16.37 1.74 2.75
C ILE A 152 16.93 1.70 1.32
N THR A 153 16.11 2.07 0.34
CA THR A 153 16.60 2.42 -0.99
C THR A 153 17.08 3.87 -0.97
N CYS A 154 18.39 4.09 -1.02
CA CYS A 154 18.99 5.42 -1.01
C CYS A 154 18.92 5.98 -2.45
N ASN A 155 17.75 6.46 -2.84
CA ASN A 155 17.40 6.83 -4.22
C ASN A 155 17.72 8.28 -4.59
N TYR A 156 18.25 9.10 -3.67
CA TYR A 156 18.50 10.52 -3.87
C TYR A 156 19.92 10.91 -3.42
N ASP A 157 20.66 11.59 -4.30
CA ASP A 157 22.05 12.00 -4.07
C ASP A 157 22.22 13.48 -3.63
N GLY A 158 21.10 14.16 -3.38
CA GLY A 158 21.08 15.61 -3.11
C GLY A 158 20.63 16.45 -4.31
N ALA A 159 20.72 15.93 -5.54
CA ALA A 159 20.33 16.60 -6.77
C ALA A 159 19.38 15.75 -7.62
N ASN A 160 19.71 14.49 -7.83
CA ASN A 160 19.02 13.56 -8.73
C ASN A 160 18.45 12.37 -8.00
N LYS A 161 17.46 11.72 -8.64
CA LYS A 161 16.89 10.45 -8.17
C LYS A 161 17.28 9.34 -9.13
N PHE A 162 17.67 8.21 -8.54
CA PHE A 162 18.12 7.03 -9.24
C PHE A 162 17.26 5.82 -8.89
N ARG A 163 17.23 4.84 -9.79
CA ARG A 163 16.42 3.64 -9.64
C ARG A 163 17.21 2.49 -9.02
N THR A 164 16.54 1.77 -8.14
CA THR A 164 16.98 0.47 -7.63
C THR A 164 16.24 -0.62 -8.39
N VAL A 165 16.95 -1.66 -8.80
CA VAL A 165 16.37 -2.87 -9.40
C VAL A 165 16.72 -4.06 -8.52
N ILE A 166 15.71 -4.78 -8.06
CA ILE A 166 15.87 -6.03 -7.31
C ILE A 166 15.16 -7.11 -8.12
N GLU A 167 15.91 -8.09 -8.61
CA GLU A 167 15.33 -9.18 -9.41
C GLU A 167 14.61 -10.20 -8.51
N ASP A 168 14.00 -11.23 -9.13
CA ASP A 168 13.21 -12.23 -8.43
C ASP A 168 14.02 -13.00 -7.36
N ASP A 169 13.30 -13.50 -6.37
CA ASP A 169 13.79 -14.45 -5.37
C ASP A 169 14.97 -13.94 -4.52
N CYS A 170 15.17 -12.61 -4.46
CA CYS A 170 16.23 -12.01 -3.65
C CYS A 170 15.87 -11.99 -2.15
N PHE A 171 16.88 -12.17 -1.32
CA PHE A 171 16.79 -11.98 0.13
C PHE A 171 17.69 -10.81 0.56
N ILE A 172 17.08 -9.74 1.05
CA ILE A 172 17.77 -8.56 1.55
C ILE A 172 17.71 -8.60 3.09
N GLY A 173 18.87 -8.68 3.72
CA GLY A 173 18.98 -8.70 5.18
C GLY A 173 18.55 -7.39 5.83
N SER A 174 18.24 -7.44 7.11
CA SER A 174 17.82 -6.25 7.88
C SER A 174 18.91 -5.16 7.91
N ASP A 175 18.49 -3.89 8.05
CA ASP A 175 19.38 -2.72 8.12
C ASP A 175 20.30 -2.60 6.90
N THR A 176 19.80 -2.93 5.71
CA THR A 176 20.53 -2.82 4.45
C THR A 176 20.25 -1.49 3.78
N GLN A 177 21.30 -0.78 3.33
CA GLN A 177 21.18 0.42 2.50
C GLN A 177 21.53 0.08 1.06
N LEU A 178 20.54 0.22 0.15
CA LEU A 178 20.72 0.03 -1.28
C LEU A 178 20.97 1.40 -1.93
N VAL A 179 22.22 1.71 -2.23
CA VAL A 179 22.60 3.03 -2.79
C VAL A 179 22.42 3.02 -4.30
N ALA A 180 21.35 3.66 -4.75
CA ALA A 180 21.01 3.72 -6.17
C ALA A 180 21.95 4.67 -6.96
N PRO A 181 22.20 4.40 -8.28
CA PRO A 181 21.61 3.31 -9.05
C PRO A 181 22.25 1.96 -8.75
N ILE A 182 21.43 0.92 -8.50
CA ILE A 182 21.93 -0.41 -8.21
C ILE A 182 21.01 -1.48 -8.75
N LYS A 183 21.60 -2.62 -9.14
CA LYS A 183 20.87 -3.83 -9.51
C LYS A 183 21.31 -4.99 -8.63
N VAL A 184 20.35 -5.60 -7.93
CA VAL A 184 20.54 -6.86 -7.21
C VAL A 184 20.02 -7.99 -8.09
N GLY A 185 20.92 -8.91 -8.47
CA GLY A 185 20.61 -10.01 -9.40
C GLY A 185 19.72 -11.08 -8.77
N LYS A 186 19.02 -11.83 -9.63
CA LYS A 186 18.06 -12.87 -9.24
C LYS A 186 18.66 -13.87 -8.23
N GLY A 187 17.88 -14.17 -7.18
CA GLY A 187 18.27 -15.13 -6.14
C GLY A 187 19.40 -14.68 -5.23
N ALA A 188 19.86 -13.43 -5.35
CA ALA A 188 20.94 -12.92 -4.51
C ALA A 188 20.51 -12.79 -3.05
N THR A 189 21.45 -13.05 -2.14
CA THR A 189 21.31 -12.82 -0.71
C THR A 189 22.25 -11.71 -0.28
N VAL A 190 21.71 -10.68 0.36
CA VAL A 190 22.48 -9.59 0.97
C VAL A 190 22.42 -9.76 2.50
N GLY A 191 23.58 -9.77 3.14
CA GLY A 191 23.67 -9.90 4.60
C GLY A 191 23.11 -8.67 5.32
N ALA A 192 22.66 -8.84 6.56
CA ALA A 192 22.17 -7.73 7.38
C ALA A 192 23.28 -6.69 7.65
N GLY A 193 22.90 -5.41 7.79
CA GLY A 193 23.82 -4.30 8.06
C GLY A 193 24.70 -3.93 6.87
N THR A 194 24.37 -4.37 5.67
CA THR A 194 25.20 -4.12 4.48
C THR A 194 24.82 -2.79 3.81
N THR A 195 25.85 -1.99 3.46
CA THR A 195 25.67 -0.88 2.50
C THR A 195 26.11 -1.38 1.14
N VAL A 196 25.13 -1.57 0.23
CA VAL A 196 25.38 -2.05 -1.14
C VAL A 196 25.55 -0.85 -2.05
N THR A 197 26.73 -0.72 -2.61
CA THR A 197 27.09 0.26 -3.64
C THR A 197 27.43 -0.48 -4.92
N LYS A 198 27.72 0.20 -5.98
CA LYS A 198 28.05 -0.39 -7.30
C LYS A 198 29.00 -1.59 -7.22
#